data_4d793490f1a40ff9c785092d17a3c392
#
_entry.id   4d793490f1a40ff9c785092d17a3c392
#
_cell.length_a   1.000
_cell.length_b   1.000
_cell.length_c   1.000
_cell.angle_alpha   90.00
_cell.angle_beta   90.00
_cell.angle_gamma   90.00
#
_symmetry.space_group_name_H-M   'P 1'
#
loop_
_entity.id
_entity.type
_entity.pdbx_description
1 polymer ?
#
loop_
_entity_poly.entity_id
_entity_poly.type
_entity_poly.pdbx_seq_one_letter_code
_entity_poly.pdbx_strand_id
1 'polypeptide(L)'
;MSDSVLLSAAFSMLETAVAVSRRGKIVYMNPAAVGLAGADLTSKPVDMLMPSHISNNQADSFVTTALIGEKSCTVKVSSANGYRIHVISCDGFPSSPSDSVFDTLRSCMSNIKFSASCISVIAEDVANDKLSEYVSTLNRNYYRIKRALDNLGTLSGIEEGSLPFRPEPIDMTELFRNMIDTVNLLTQKQNISITFSAEEHVRLVADRALISQLVLNLLSNGIASCSRGGRIAVSLLRTDKNLIVCVDDNGAGIPPDELSTVFGKYKQRDSLSRPAGSGIGLAVAKSIAQLHNGALIIESRGEGRGTCVRAMLSYDIPAGKNLSAPDNEYNSSDMQCLLTQLSGCLTLDCYSEFLED
;
A
#
# COMPACT_ATOMS: atom_id res chain seq x y z
N MET A 1 35.58 -15.55 26.91
CA MET A 1 34.70 -15.91 25.76
C MET A 1 35.43 -15.51 24.52
N SER A 2 35.48 -16.36 23.49
CA SER A 2 36.09 -15.99 22.20
C SER A 2 35.24 -14.95 21.49
N ASP A 3 35.89 -14.01 20.76
CA ASP A 3 35.21 -12.95 20.00
C ASP A 3 34.08 -13.50 19.14
N SER A 4 34.23 -14.70 18.58
CA SER A 4 33.22 -15.37 17.75
C SER A 4 31.93 -15.72 18.49
N VAL A 5 31.98 -16.04 19.78
CA VAL A 5 30.79 -16.35 20.60
C VAL A 5 29.97 -15.08 20.87
N LEU A 6 30.64 -13.97 21.12
CA LEU A 6 29.97 -12.68 21.34
C LEU A 6 29.33 -12.16 20.05
N LEU A 7 30.01 -12.26 18.92
CA LEU A 7 29.48 -11.87 17.61
C LEU A 7 28.30 -12.76 17.18
N SER A 8 28.40 -14.07 17.46
CA SER A 8 27.28 -14.98 17.21
C SER A 8 26.04 -14.64 18.04
N ALA A 9 26.22 -14.34 19.34
CA ALA A 9 25.11 -13.95 20.19
C ALA A 9 24.46 -12.63 19.74
N ALA A 10 25.26 -11.69 19.19
CA ALA A 10 24.77 -10.38 18.77
C ALA A 10 24.06 -10.40 17.40
N PHE A 11 24.50 -11.25 16.47
CA PHE A 11 24.06 -11.12 15.07
C PHE A 11 23.40 -12.37 14.47
N SER A 12 23.39 -13.52 15.16
CA SER A 12 22.87 -14.78 14.60
C SER A 12 21.37 -14.77 14.31
N MET A 13 20.59 -13.98 15.05
CA MET A 13 19.15 -13.87 14.90
C MET A 13 18.69 -12.79 13.90
N LEU A 14 19.63 -12.02 13.34
CA LEU A 14 19.28 -10.98 12.38
C LEU A 14 19.00 -11.60 11.01
N GLU A 15 17.87 -11.23 10.41
CA GLU A 15 17.50 -11.57 9.03
C GLU A 15 18.38 -10.84 8.00
N THR A 16 18.90 -9.67 8.37
CA THR A 16 19.83 -8.89 7.54
C THR A 16 21.19 -9.55 7.52
N ALA A 17 21.81 -9.66 6.35
CA ALA A 17 23.13 -10.25 6.20
C ALA A 17 24.20 -9.37 6.88
N VAL A 18 24.96 -9.96 7.81
CA VAL A 18 26.02 -9.29 8.56
C VAL A 18 27.31 -10.08 8.49
N ALA A 19 28.38 -9.43 8.03
CA ALA A 19 29.74 -9.95 8.10
C ALA A 19 30.61 -9.03 8.95
N VAL A 20 31.50 -9.58 9.75
CA VAL A 20 32.46 -8.83 10.56
C VAL A 20 33.86 -9.19 10.12
N SER A 21 34.70 -8.19 9.91
CA SER A 21 36.09 -8.38 9.53
C SER A 21 37.05 -7.71 10.53
N ARG A 22 38.26 -8.23 10.59
CA ARG A 22 39.38 -7.69 11.37
C ARG A 22 40.67 -7.87 10.59
N ARG A 23 41.44 -6.79 10.43
CA ARG A 23 42.72 -6.81 9.68
C ARG A 23 42.59 -7.44 8.27
N GLY A 24 41.50 -7.08 7.55
CA GLY A 24 41.27 -7.56 6.18
C GLY A 24 40.79 -9.02 6.03
N LYS A 25 40.50 -9.71 7.17
CA LYS A 25 39.94 -11.08 7.15
C LYS A 25 38.57 -11.09 7.80
N ILE A 26 37.66 -11.90 7.26
CA ILE A 26 36.34 -12.15 7.81
C ILE A 26 36.47 -12.97 9.08
N VAL A 27 36.00 -12.49 10.22
CA VAL A 27 36.05 -13.18 11.50
C VAL A 27 34.69 -13.77 11.91
N TYR A 28 33.61 -13.30 11.29
CA TYR A 28 32.27 -13.79 11.52
C TYR A 28 31.35 -13.47 10.34
N MET A 29 30.43 -14.40 10.06
CA MET A 29 29.27 -14.20 9.16
C MET A 29 28.04 -14.81 9.80
N ASN A 30 26.90 -14.07 9.76
CA ASN A 30 25.63 -14.65 10.20
C ASN A 30 25.02 -15.55 9.10
N PRO A 31 24.00 -16.38 9.43
CA PRO A 31 23.39 -17.29 8.46
C PRO A 31 22.89 -16.59 7.19
N ALA A 32 22.35 -15.39 7.30
CA ALA A 32 21.89 -14.60 6.16
C ALA A 32 23.05 -14.20 5.23
N ALA A 33 24.21 -13.80 5.79
CA ALA A 33 25.41 -13.47 5.00
C ALA A 33 26.02 -14.70 4.32
N VAL A 34 26.02 -15.85 4.98
CA VAL A 34 26.46 -17.13 4.41
C VAL A 34 25.56 -17.53 3.25
N GLY A 35 24.24 -17.45 3.43
CA GLY A 35 23.26 -17.72 2.36
C GLY A 35 23.41 -16.81 1.16
N LEU A 36 23.73 -15.54 1.39
CA LEU A 36 23.97 -14.57 0.33
C LEU A 36 25.27 -14.81 -0.44
N ALA A 37 26.35 -15.15 0.26
CA ALA A 37 27.65 -15.43 -0.33
C ALA A 37 27.73 -16.82 -0.99
N GLY A 38 26.74 -17.70 -0.72
CA GLY A 38 26.74 -19.08 -1.16
C GLY A 38 27.73 -20.00 -0.43
N ALA A 39 28.53 -19.45 0.49
CA ALA A 39 29.50 -20.19 1.28
C ALA A 39 29.89 -19.44 2.55
N ASP A 40 30.34 -20.15 3.59
CA ASP A 40 30.96 -19.54 4.77
C ASP A 40 32.42 -19.15 4.43
N LEU A 41 32.64 -17.84 4.39
CA LEU A 41 33.95 -17.24 4.10
C LEU A 41 34.71 -16.85 5.36
N THR A 42 34.35 -17.32 6.54
CA THR A 42 35.06 -17.07 7.80
C THR A 42 36.52 -17.46 7.66
N SER A 43 37.42 -16.62 8.16
CA SER A 43 38.89 -16.71 8.02
C SER A 43 39.47 -16.40 6.62
N LYS A 44 38.61 -16.13 5.64
CA LYS A 44 39.04 -15.71 4.29
C LYS A 44 39.24 -14.20 4.19
N PRO A 45 40.00 -13.70 3.20
CA PRO A 45 40.11 -12.28 2.93
C PRO A 45 38.73 -11.67 2.62
N VAL A 46 38.48 -10.41 3.06
CA VAL A 46 37.24 -9.68 2.78
C VAL A 46 37.01 -9.52 1.27
N ASP A 47 38.05 -9.46 0.47
CA ASP A 47 37.99 -9.35 -1.00
C ASP A 47 37.26 -10.54 -1.67
N MET A 48 37.11 -11.65 -0.97
CA MET A 48 36.31 -12.79 -1.46
C MET A 48 34.80 -12.55 -1.31
N LEU A 49 34.41 -11.68 -0.40
CA LEU A 49 33.00 -11.31 -0.17
C LEU A 49 32.62 -10.03 -0.91
N MET A 50 33.55 -9.07 -0.98
CA MET A 50 33.30 -7.71 -1.48
C MET A 50 34.43 -7.23 -2.37
N PRO A 51 34.16 -6.33 -3.34
CA PRO A 51 35.18 -5.72 -4.17
C PRO A 51 36.27 -4.99 -3.35
N SER A 52 37.50 -4.98 -3.84
CA SER A 52 38.66 -4.42 -3.17
C SER A 52 38.58 -2.93 -2.85
N HIS A 53 37.80 -2.15 -3.61
CA HIS A 53 37.57 -0.72 -3.30
C HIS A 53 36.79 -0.52 -1.99
N ILE A 54 36.02 -1.53 -1.54
CA ILE A 54 35.30 -1.51 -0.26
C ILE A 54 36.23 -1.97 0.86
N SER A 55 36.97 -3.05 0.66
CA SER A 55 37.86 -3.61 1.68
C SER A 55 39.03 -2.67 2.00
N ASN A 56 39.52 -1.91 1.02
CA ASN A 56 40.63 -0.97 1.14
C ASN A 56 40.22 0.46 1.59
N ASN A 57 38.92 0.76 1.68
CA ASN A 57 38.47 2.06 2.15
C ASN A 57 38.76 2.22 3.65
N GLN A 58 39.49 3.29 4.05
CA GLN A 58 39.91 3.52 5.43
C GLN A 58 38.93 4.37 6.27
N ALA A 59 37.80 4.80 5.67
CA ALA A 59 36.80 5.54 6.42
C ALA A 59 36.18 4.71 7.54
N ASP A 60 35.93 5.31 8.70
CA ASP A 60 35.32 4.65 9.87
C ASP A 60 33.87 4.21 9.62
N SER A 61 33.15 4.92 8.76
CA SER A 61 31.80 4.54 8.34
C SER A 61 31.53 5.06 6.94
N PHE A 62 30.97 4.20 6.09
CA PHE A 62 30.54 4.57 4.75
C PHE A 62 29.47 3.59 4.24
N VAL A 63 28.76 4.01 3.21
CA VAL A 63 27.77 3.20 2.48
C VAL A 63 28.19 3.14 1.03
N THR A 64 28.12 1.95 0.45
CA THR A 64 28.47 1.72 -0.95
C THR A 64 27.62 0.60 -1.52
N THR A 65 27.81 0.32 -2.79
CA THR A 65 27.13 -0.77 -3.49
C THR A 65 28.14 -1.78 -3.99
N ALA A 66 27.79 -3.04 -3.92
CA ALA A 66 28.61 -4.14 -4.36
C ALA A 66 27.77 -5.25 -5.00
N LEU A 67 28.37 -5.95 -5.95
CA LEU A 67 27.85 -7.24 -6.39
C LEU A 67 28.36 -8.30 -5.42
N ILE A 68 27.44 -9.00 -4.75
CA ILE A 68 27.73 -10.12 -3.86
C ILE A 68 27.00 -11.35 -4.40
N GLY A 69 27.74 -12.31 -4.91
CA GLY A 69 27.18 -13.32 -5.79
C GLY A 69 26.66 -12.70 -7.08
N GLU A 70 25.41 -12.98 -7.45
CA GLU A 70 24.74 -12.38 -8.62
C GLU A 70 23.83 -11.19 -8.27
N LYS A 71 23.82 -10.77 -7.00
CA LYS A 71 22.90 -9.74 -6.50
C LYS A 71 23.62 -8.41 -6.28
N SER A 72 23.02 -7.32 -6.74
CA SER A 72 23.44 -5.98 -6.37
C SER A 72 22.96 -5.68 -4.96
N CYS A 73 23.87 -5.37 -4.05
CA CYS A 73 23.60 -5.16 -2.64
C CYS A 73 24.13 -3.82 -2.16
N THR A 74 23.42 -3.18 -1.22
CA THR A 74 23.92 -2.03 -0.47
C THR A 74 24.72 -2.54 0.73
N VAL A 75 25.95 -2.07 0.87
CA VAL A 75 26.84 -2.43 1.97
C VAL A 75 27.11 -1.20 2.81
N LYS A 76 26.66 -1.24 4.08
CA LYS A 76 27.02 -0.26 5.10
C LYS A 76 28.16 -0.79 5.93
N VAL A 77 29.29 -0.09 5.95
CA VAL A 77 30.47 -0.45 6.74
C VAL A 77 30.59 0.51 7.92
N SER A 78 30.85 -0.04 9.10
CA SER A 78 31.12 0.73 10.31
C SER A 78 32.30 0.11 11.05
N SER A 79 33.23 0.94 11.54
CA SER A 79 34.42 0.51 12.27
C SER A 79 34.25 0.74 13.78
N ALA A 80 34.51 -0.27 14.59
CA ALA A 80 34.51 -0.18 16.04
C ALA A 80 35.55 -1.14 16.67
N ASN A 81 36.37 -0.66 17.56
CA ASN A 81 37.36 -1.47 18.32
C ASN A 81 38.27 -2.35 17.44
N GLY A 82 38.66 -1.86 16.25
CA GLY A 82 39.50 -2.59 15.31
C GLY A 82 38.76 -3.66 14.50
N TYR A 83 37.44 -3.75 14.62
CA TYR A 83 36.56 -4.53 13.75
C TYR A 83 35.87 -3.65 12.73
N ARG A 84 35.52 -4.22 11.59
CA ARG A 84 34.63 -3.65 10.61
C ARG A 84 33.39 -4.51 10.51
N ILE A 85 32.23 -3.89 10.73
CA ILE A 85 30.93 -4.52 10.62
C ILE A 85 30.37 -4.13 9.24
N HIS A 86 30.06 -5.13 8.45
CA HIS A 86 29.48 -4.99 7.11
C HIS A 86 28.04 -5.45 7.18
N VAL A 87 27.10 -4.52 7.12
CA VAL A 87 25.67 -4.80 7.02
C VAL A 87 25.31 -4.76 5.54
N ILE A 88 24.80 -5.88 5.03
CA ILE A 88 24.54 -6.09 3.62
C ILE A 88 23.05 -6.24 3.41
N SER A 89 22.45 -5.31 2.70
CA SER A 89 21.05 -5.36 2.30
C SER A 89 20.98 -5.60 0.80
N CYS A 90 20.41 -6.74 0.42
CA CYS A 90 20.19 -7.09 -0.98
C CYS A 90 18.74 -6.87 -1.41
N ASP A 91 17.98 -6.18 -0.61
CA ASP A 91 16.78 -5.53 -1.10
C ASP A 91 17.27 -4.61 -2.21
N GLY A 92 16.86 -4.91 -3.44
CA GLY A 92 17.33 -4.17 -4.62
C GLY A 92 17.34 -2.70 -4.27
N PHE A 93 18.28 -1.94 -4.85
CA PHE A 93 18.23 -0.50 -4.74
C PHE A 93 16.77 -0.09 -4.74
N PRO A 94 16.36 0.90 -3.91
CA PRO A 94 15.12 1.57 -4.22
C PRO A 94 15.19 1.84 -5.71
N SER A 95 14.36 1.15 -6.47
CA SER A 95 14.40 1.11 -7.94
C SER A 95 14.18 2.51 -8.52
N SER A 96 13.84 3.45 -7.61
CA SER A 96 13.80 4.88 -7.87
C SER A 96 14.06 5.67 -6.56
N PRO A 97 14.54 6.91 -6.62
CA PRO A 97 14.59 7.82 -5.47
C PRO A 97 13.25 7.93 -4.73
N SER A 98 12.14 7.61 -5.40
CA SER A 98 10.79 7.58 -4.85
C SER A 98 10.61 6.51 -3.76
N ASP A 99 11.18 5.30 -3.88
CA ASP A 99 10.96 4.21 -2.91
C ASP A 99 11.51 4.57 -1.53
N SER A 100 12.70 5.14 -1.46
CA SER A 100 13.29 5.58 -0.18
C SER A 100 12.50 6.72 0.48
N VAL A 101 11.89 7.59 -0.33
CA VAL A 101 10.99 8.65 0.17
C VAL A 101 9.70 8.06 0.70
N PHE A 102 9.11 7.08 0.00
CA PHE A 102 7.92 6.38 0.46
C PHE A 102 8.15 5.65 1.78
N ASP A 103 9.28 4.95 1.93
CA ASP A 103 9.62 4.23 3.16
C ASP A 103 9.85 5.20 4.33
N THR A 104 10.49 6.33 4.08
CA THR A 104 10.66 7.39 5.08
C THR A 104 9.30 7.95 5.52
N LEU A 105 8.41 8.25 4.57
CA LEU A 105 7.07 8.75 4.86
C LEU A 105 6.22 7.72 5.62
N ARG A 106 6.28 6.43 5.25
CA ARG A 106 5.60 5.35 5.99
C ARG A 106 6.11 5.25 7.42
N SER A 107 7.42 5.33 7.64
CA SER A 107 8.02 5.32 8.98
C SER A 107 7.57 6.51 9.82
N CYS A 108 7.58 7.73 9.27
CA CYS A 108 7.05 8.91 9.95
C CYS A 108 5.57 8.76 10.30
N MET A 109 4.78 8.19 9.40
CA MET A 109 3.36 7.96 9.63
C MET A 109 3.12 6.93 10.74
N SER A 110 3.92 5.85 10.81
CA SER A 110 3.84 4.87 11.91
C SER A 110 4.09 5.52 13.26
N ASN A 111 5.04 6.46 13.34
CA ASN A 111 5.29 7.23 14.56
C ASN A 111 4.12 8.17 14.92
N ILE A 112 3.47 8.78 13.92
CA ILE A 112 2.27 9.60 14.12
C ILE A 112 1.11 8.73 14.64
N LYS A 113 0.88 7.55 14.03
CA LYS A 113 -0.14 6.58 14.48
C LYS A 113 0.09 6.21 15.94
N PHE A 114 1.31 5.79 16.27
CA PHE A 114 1.67 5.42 17.65
C PHE A 114 1.43 6.55 18.65
N SER A 115 1.88 7.77 18.33
CA SER A 115 1.68 8.93 19.22
C SER A 115 0.19 9.24 19.40
N ALA A 116 -0.59 9.15 18.33
CA ALA A 116 -2.03 9.38 18.39
C ALA A 116 -2.76 8.30 19.21
N SER A 117 -2.34 7.02 19.12
CA SER A 117 -2.89 5.95 19.96
C SER A 117 -2.61 6.21 21.45
N CYS A 118 -1.39 6.65 21.80
CA CYS A 118 -1.06 7.01 23.19
C CYS A 118 -1.92 8.18 23.70
N ILE A 119 -2.16 9.19 22.84
CA ILE A 119 -3.00 10.34 23.20
C ILE A 119 -4.48 9.91 23.33
N SER A 120 -4.96 8.96 22.51
CA SER A 120 -6.32 8.43 22.59
C SER A 120 -6.62 7.82 23.95
N VAL A 121 -5.72 6.95 24.44
CA VAL A 121 -5.84 6.33 25.76
C VAL A 121 -5.90 7.39 26.87
N ILE A 122 -5.05 8.43 26.81
CA ILE A 122 -5.07 9.52 27.78
C ILE A 122 -6.37 10.34 27.70
N ALA A 123 -6.89 10.55 26.48
CA ALA A 123 -8.13 11.29 26.24
C ALA A 123 -9.35 10.59 26.86
N GLU A 124 -9.40 9.27 26.78
CA GLU A 124 -10.44 8.43 27.39
C GLU A 124 -10.36 8.50 28.93
N ASP A 125 -9.16 8.35 29.50
CA ASP A 125 -8.93 8.40 30.95
C ASP A 125 -9.36 9.75 31.56
N VAL A 126 -9.17 10.84 30.82
CA VAL A 126 -9.52 12.22 31.28
C VAL A 126 -10.98 12.60 30.95
N ALA A 127 -11.70 11.78 30.17
CA ALA A 127 -13.06 12.04 29.70
C ALA A 127 -13.23 13.45 29.10
N ASN A 128 -12.32 13.83 28.19
CA ASN A 128 -12.30 15.16 27.58
C ASN A 128 -12.75 15.11 26.11
N ASP A 129 -14.01 15.48 25.85
CA ASP A 129 -14.62 15.45 24.52
C ASP A 129 -13.81 16.23 23.45
N LYS A 130 -13.23 17.38 23.82
CA LYS A 130 -12.42 18.16 22.87
C LYS A 130 -11.12 17.45 22.49
N LEU A 131 -10.49 16.77 23.45
CA LEU A 131 -9.27 16.00 23.18
C LEU A 131 -9.59 14.82 22.26
N SER A 132 -10.70 14.13 22.50
CA SER A 132 -11.19 13.04 21.63
C SER A 132 -11.50 13.53 20.20
N GLU A 133 -12.06 14.74 20.04
CA GLU A 133 -12.29 15.34 18.71
C GLU A 133 -10.97 15.65 17.99
N TYR A 134 -9.94 16.15 18.71
CA TYR A 134 -8.62 16.38 18.13
C TYR A 134 -7.94 15.08 17.71
N VAL A 135 -8.05 14.03 18.51
CA VAL A 135 -7.54 12.69 18.18
C VAL A 135 -8.22 12.15 16.93
N SER A 136 -9.55 12.21 16.86
CA SER A 136 -10.32 11.79 15.67
C SER A 136 -9.89 12.56 14.42
N THR A 137 -9.64 13.87 14.55
CA THR A 137 -9.13 14.70 13.45
C THR A 137 -7.74 14.28 13.02
N LEU A 138 -6.86 13.98 13.95
CA LEU A 138 -5.50 13.53 13.69
C LEU A 138 -5.51 12.15 13.01
N ASN A 139 -6.32 11.22 13.51
CA ASN A 139 -6.50 9.89 12.93
C ASN A 139 -7.02 9.97 11.49
N ARG A 140 -8.07 10.76 11.24
CA ARG A 140 -8.59 10.96 9.88
C ARG A 140 -7.52 11.51 8.93
N ASN A 141 -6.72 12.49 9.37
CA ASN A 141 -5.65 13.03 8.55
C ASN A 141 -4.52 12.02 8.30
N TYR A 142 -4.19 11.19 9.29
CA TYR A 142 -3.29 10.06 9.12
C TYR A 142 -3.76 9.13 7.99
N TYR A 143 -5.02 8.68 8.02
CA TYR A 143 -5.57 7.80 6.99
C TYR A 143 -5.66 8.49 5.62
N ARG A 144 -5.88 9.80 5.56
CA ARG A 144 -5.85 10.57 4.30
C ARG A 144 -4.45 10.61 3.68
N ILE A 145 -3.42 10.81 4.49
CA ILE A 145 -2.02 10.79 4.02
C ILE A 145 -1.67 9.36 3.58
N LYS A 146 -2.03 8.36 4.40
CA LYS A 146 -1.82 6.94 4.06
C LYS A 146 -2.44 6.58 2.71
N ARG A 147 -3.70 6.95 2.49
CA ARG A 147 -4.39 6.76 1.20
C ARG A 147 -3.64 7.40 0.04
N ALA A 148 -3.16 8.63 0.21
CA ALA A 148 -2.44 9.33 -0.84
C ALA A 148 -1.13 8.61 -1.18
N LEU A 149 -0.39 8.13 -0.18
CA LEU A 149 0.85 7.37 -0.36
C LEU A 149 0.57 6.00 -1.00
N ASP A 150 -0.44 5.26 -0.54
CA ASP A 150 -0.80 3.96 -1.09
C ASP A 150 -1.21 4.09 -2.57
N ASN A 151 -2.05 5.08 -2.90
CA ASN A 151 -2.47 5.34 -4.27
C ASN A 151 -1.29 5.75 -5.17
N LEU A 152 -0.40 6.60 -4.67
CA LEU A 152 0.77 7.03 -5.42
C LEU A 152 1.76 5.88 -5.63
N GLY A 153 2.00 5.07 -4.58
CA GLY A 153 2.85 3.88 -4.67
C GLY A 153 2.31 2.85 -5.66
N THR A 154 0.99 2.58 -5.63
CA THR A 154 0.35 1.69 -6.62
C THR A 154 0.51 2.22 -8.04
N LEU A 155 0.28 3.51 -8.25
CA LEU A 155 0.37 4.12 -9.58
C LEU A 155 1.81 4.08 -10.12
N SER A 156 2.80 4.47 -9.31
CA SER A 156 4.23 4.42 -9.65
C SER A 156 4.67 3.00 -9.94
N GLY A 157 4.33 2.05 -9.05
CA GLY A 157 4.69 0.65 -9.21
C GLY A 157 4.09 0.00 -10.47
N ILE A 158 2.86 0.38 -10.89
CA ILE A 158 2.28 -0.09 -12.17
C ILE A 158 3.03 0.54 -13.35
N GLU A 159 3.33 1.84 -13.33
CA GLU A 159 4.01 2.56 -14.41
C GLU A 159 5.45 2.07 -14.61
N GLU A 160 6.14 1.75 -13.53
CA GLU A 160 7.50 1.22 -13.53
C GLU A 160 7.56 -0.29 -13.78
N GLY A 161 6.40 -0.98 -13.73
CA GLY A 161 6.33 -2.45 -13.81
C GLY A 161 6.91 -3.18 -12.60
N SER A 162 7.12 -2.46 -11.48
CA SER A 162 7.70 -2.97 -10.24
C SER A 162 6.66 -3.51 -9.25
N LEU A 163 5.36 -3.18 -9.46
CA LEU A 163 4.29 -3.62 -8.57
C LEU A 163 4.15 -5.16 -8.61
N PRO A 164 4.23 -5.86 -7.46
CA PRO A 164 3.95 -7.28 -7.41
C PRO A 164 2.47 -7.52 -7.72
N PHE A 165 2.19 -8.28 -8.78
CA PHE A 165 0.84 -8.68 -9.17
C PHE A 165 0.61 -10.13 -8.77
N ARG A 166 -0.37 -10.39 -7.88
CA ARG A 166 -0.64 -11.70 -7.27
C ARG A 166 -2.06 -12.16 -7.60
N PRO A 167 -2.31 -12.65 -8.83
CA PRO A 167 -3.64 -13.10 -9.21
C PRO A 167 -3.99 -14.41 -8.50
N GLU A 168 -5.20 -14.46 -7.94
CA GLU A 168 -5.79 -15.62 -7.27
C GLU A 168 -7.25 -15.80 -7.70
N PRO A 169 -7.85 -17.02 -7.61
CA PRO A 169 -9.26 -17.20 -7.83
C PRO A 169 -10.09 -16.55 -6.73
N ILE A 170 -10.91 -15.56 -7.06
CA ILE A 170 -11.73 -14.79 -6.12
C ILE A 170 -13.21 -15.00 -6.43
N ASP A 171 -14.04 -15.24 -5.40
CA ASP A 171 -15.48 -15.04 -5.48
C ASP A 171 -15.80 -13.55 -5.33
N MET A 172 -16.02 -12.90 -6.46
CA MET A 172 -16.26 -11.45 -6.52
C MET A 172 -17.58 -11.07 -5.84
N THR A 173 -18.58 -11.95 -5.88
CA THR A 173 -19.87 -11.71 -5.23
C THR A 173 -19.71 -11.63 -3.72
N GLU A 174 -18.98 -12.55 -3.15
CA GLU A 174 -18.71 -12.60 -1.71
C GLU A 174 -17.83 -11.41 -1.28
N LEU A 175 -16.74 -11.16 -2.00
CA LEU A 175 -15.84 -10.03 -1.72
C LEU A 175 -16.60 -8.70 -1.69
N PHE A 176 -17.43 -8.44 -2.71
CA PHE A 176 -18.17 -7.17 -2.81
C PHE A 176 -19.28 -7.07 -1.76
N ARG A 177 -19.98 -8.16 -1.47
CA ARG A 177 -21.02 -8.17 -0.43
C ARG A 177 -20.44 -7.77 0.91
N ASN A 178 -19.38 -8.44 1.35
CA ASN A 178 -18.72 -8.17 2.62
C ASN A 178 -18.21 -6.74 2.71
N MET A 179 -17.58 -6.25 1.64
CA MET A 179 -17.09 -4.87 1.56
C MET A 179 -18.22 -3.85 1.66
N ILE A 180 -19.30 -4.03 0.89
CA ILE A 180 -20.41 -3.09 0.82
C ILE A 180 -21.21 -3.07 2.12
N ASP A 181 -21.41 -4.23 2.76
CA ASP A 181 -22.08 -4.31 4.07
C ASP A 181 -21.30 -3.48 5.11
N THR A 182 -19.96 -3.62 5.13
CA THR A 182 -19.11 -2.82 6.03
C THR A 182 -19.14 -1.33 5.69
N VAL A 183 -19.08 -0.97 4.40
CA VAL A 183 -19.16 0.45 3.99
C VAL A 183 -20.51 1.06 4.36
N ASN A 184 -21.62 0.33 4.23
CA ASN A 184 -22.95 0.78 4.67
C ASN A 184 -22.99 1.11 6.16
N LEU A 185 -22.33 0.30 7.02
CA LEU A 185 -22.22 0.61 8.44
C LEU A 185 -21.46 1.93 8.67
N LEU A 186 -20.37 2.15 7.97
CA LEU A 186 -19.54 3.37 8.10
C LEU A 186 -20.26 4.63 7.57
N THR A 187 -21.12 4.49 6.56
CA THR A 187 -21.84 5.63 5.94
C THR A 187 -23.23 5.87 6.52
N GLN A 188 -23.67 5.07 7.48
CA GLN A 188 -25.02 5.15 8.07
C GLN A 188 -25.36 6.55 8.60
N LYS A 189 -24.42 7.19 9.31
CA LYS A 189 -24.63 8.55 9.87
C LYS A 189 -24.76 9.64 8.80
N GLN A 190 -24.24 9.39 7.61
CA GLN A 190 -24.36 10.29 6.45
C GLN A 190 -25.69 10.11 5.72
N ASN A 191 -26.46 9.09 6.09
CA ASN A 191 -27.71 8.72 5.42
C ASN A 191 -27.49 8.45 3.92
N ILE A 192 -26.33 7.82 3.56
CA ILE A 192 -26.03 7.34 2.21
C ILE A 192 -26.32 5.85 2.18
N SER A 193 -27.07 5.41 1.18
CA SER A 193 -27.43 3.99 0.97
C SER A 193 -26.66 3.43 -0.19
N ILE A 194 -25.93 2.31 0.03
CA ILE A 194 -25.23 1.58 -1.01
C ILE A 194 -25.90 0.22 -1.21
N THR A 195 -26.39 -0.02 -2.41
CA THR A 195 -27.01 -1.30 -2.78
C THR A 195 -26.07 -2.13 -3.63
N PHE A 196 -26.12 -3.44 -3.47
CA PHE A 196 -25.31 -4.37 -4.27
C PHE A 196 -26.21 -5.37 -4.99
N SER A 197 -25.92 -5.60 -6.26
CA SER A 197 -26.56 -6.61 -7.09
C SER A 197 -25.55 -7.38 -7.93
N ALA A 198 -25.62 -8.70 -7.90
CA ALA A 198 -24.80 -9.60 -8.68
C ALA A 198 -25.49 -10.96 -8.83
N GLU A 199 -25.07 -11.73 -9.84
CA GLU A 199 -25.32 -13.19 -9.86
C GLU A 199 -24.56 -13.85 -8.69
N GLU A 200 -25.00 -15.02 -8.26
CA GLU A 200 -24.31 -15.81 -7.25
C GLU A 200 -23.00 -16.37 -7.79
N HIS A 201 -21.96 -16.37 -6.96
CA HIS A 201 -20.66 -16.98 -7.22
C HIS A 201 -19.97 -16.53 -8.54
N VAL A 202 -19.97 -15.24 -8.83
CA VAL A 202 -19.18 -14.67 -9.91
C VAL A 202 -17.70 -14.78 -9.57
N ARG A 203 -16.98 -15.67 -10.27
CA ARG A 203 -15.54 -15.90 -10.04
C ARG A 203 -14.69 -15.18 -11.08
N LEU A 204 -13.58 -14.63 -10.62
CA LEU A 204 -12.55 -13.98 -11.45
C LEU A 204 -11.17 -14.35 -10.89
N VAL A 205 -10.18 -14.53 -11.77
CA VAL A 205 -8.77 -14.61 -11.36
C VAL A 205 -8.22 -13.19 -11.39
N ALA A 206 -7.92 -12.64 -10.22
CA ALA A 206 -7.53 -11.25 -10.05
C ALA A 206 -6.66 -11.06 -8.80
N ASP A 207 -6.00 -9.92 -8.67
CA ASP A 207 -5.34 -9.53 -7.44
C ASP A 207 -6.36 -8.90 -6.48
N ARG A 208 -6.66 -9.60 -5.37
CA ARG A 208 -7.67 -9.21 -4.38
C ARG A 208 -7.44 -7.81 -3.83
N ALA A 209 -6.19 -7.48 -3.47
CA ALA A 209 -5.87 -6.19 -2.87
C ALA A 209 -6.08 -5.05 -3.87
N LEU A 210 -5.66 -5.23 -5.11
CA LEU A 210 -5.84 -4.24 -6.18
C LEU A 210 -7.30 -4.08 -6.57
N ILE A 211 -8.08 -5.16 -6.64
CA ILE A 211 -9.52 -5.08 -6.91
C ILE A 211 -10.23 -4.33 -5.77
N SER A 212 -9.91 -4.63 -4.51
CA SER A 212 -10.47 -3.90 -3.36
C SER A 212 -10.12 -2.41 -3.43
N GLN A 213 -8.88 -2.06 -3.75
CA GLN A 213 -8.44 -0.67 -3.92
C GLN A 213 -9.18 0.03 -5.06
N LEU A 214 -9.37 -0.65 -6.20
CA LEU A 214 -10.13 -0.12 -7.34
C LEU A 214 -11.56 0.25 -6.90
N VAL A 215 -12.28 -0.71 -6.33
CA VAL A 215 -13.69 -0.53 -5.95
C VAL A 215 -13.84 0.55 -4.88
N LEU A 216 -12.99 0.55 -3.86
CA LEU A 216 -13.02 1.56 -2.80
C LEU A 216 -12.69 2.97 -3.30
N ASN A 217 -11.81 3.11 -4.30
CA ASN A 217 -11.60 4.39 -4.97
C ASN A 217 -12.86 4.87 -5.71
N LEU A 218 -13.58 3.96 -6.38
CA LEU A 218 -14.85 4.31 -7.04
C LEU A 218 -15.94 4.66 -6.02
N LEU A 219 -16.11 3.85 -4.97
CA LEU A 219 -17.06 4.11 -3.88
C LEU A 219 -16.78 5.43 -3.17
N SER A 220 -15.51 5.71 -2.86
CA SER A 220 -15.11 6.97 -2.23
C SER A 220 -15.51 8.18 -3.07
N ASN A 221 -15.37 8.10 -4.39
CA ASN A 221 -15.80 9.17 -5.29
C ASN A 221 -17.32 9.31 -5.31
N GLY A 222 -18.07 8.20 -5.38
CA GLY A 222 -19.53 8.20 -5.31
C GLY A 222 -20.05 8.79 -3.99
N ILE A 223 -19.52 8.35 -2.85
CA ILE A 223 -19.88 8.86 -1.52
C ILE A 223 -19.59 10.37 -1.42
N ALA A 224 -18.40 10.80 -1.86
CA ALA A 224 -18.01 12.21 -1.84
C ALA A 224 -18.87 13.09 -2.77
N SER A 225 -19.41 12.53 -3.86
CA SER A 225 -20.27 13.24 -4.80
C SER A 225 -21.71 13.37 -4.30
N CYS A 226 -22.14 12.46 -3.42
CA CYS A 226 -23.49 12.44 -2.88
C CYS A 226 -23.70 13.47 -1.79
N SER A 227 -24.90 14.04 -1.75
CA SER A 227 -25.41 14.79 -0.61
C SER A 227 -26.06 13.84 0.41
N ARG A 228 -26.49 14.34 1.56
CA ARG A 228 -27.25 13.56 2.56
C ARG A 228 -28.51 12.96 1.92
N GLY A 229 -28.70 11.65 2.08
CA GLY A 229 -29.78 10.90 1.40
C GLY A 229 -29.36 10.37 0.01
N GLY A 230 -28.05 10.40 -0.30
CA GLY A 230 -27.51 9.87 -1.55
C GLY A 230 -27.67 8.36 -1.69
N ARG A 231 -27.70 7.90 -2.93
CA ARG A 231 -27.81 6.48 -3.28
C ARG A 231 -26.72 6.09 -4.25
N ILE A 232 -26.09 4.96 -3.98
CA ILE A 232 -25.06 4.37 -4.84
C ILE A 232 -25.48 2.93 -5.12
N ALA A 233 -25.54 2.56 -6.39
CA ALA A 233 -25.78 1.19 -6.81
C ALA A 233 -24.49 0.57 -7.33
N VAL A 234 -24.09 -0.55 -6.75
CA VAL A 234 -22.95 -1.36 -7.21
C VAL A 234 -23.49 -2.62 -7.86
N SER A 235 -23.01 -2.96 -9.03
CA SER A 235 -23.42 -4.20 -9.70
C SER A 235 -22.27 -4.89 -10.39
N LEU A 236 -22.33 -6.23 -10.43
CA LEU A 236 -21.45 -7.08 -11.23
C LEU A 236 -22.23 -7.63 -12.40
N LEU A 237 -21.73 -7.40 -13.60
CA LEU A 237 -22.34 -7.85 -14.87
C LEU A 237 -21.36 -8.72 -15.63
N ARG A 238 -21.78 -9.93 -15.96
CA ARG A 238 -20.97 -10.86 -16.77
C ARG A 238 -21.19 -10.62 -18.25
N THR A 239 -20.10 -10.67 -18.99
CA THR A 239 -20.10 -10.78 -20.45
C THR A 239 -19.24 -11.97 -20.85
N ASP A 240 -19.22 -12.33 -22.13
CA ASP A 240 -18.43 -13.47 -22.62
C ASP A 240 -16.92 -13.34 -22.34
N LYS A 241 -16.40 -12.10 -22.28
CA LYS A 241 -14.97 -11.83 -22.17
C LYS A 241 -14.56 -11.12 -20.88
N ASN A 242 -15.50 -10.43 -20.25
CA ASN A 242 -15.18 -9.53 -19.12
C ASN A 242 -16.22 -9.63 -18.00
N LEU A 243 -15.76 -9.38 -16.80
CA LEU A 243 -16.58 -8.98 -15.68
C LEU A 243 -16.61 -7.44 -15.63
N ILE A 244 -17.81 -6.86 -15.58
CA ILE A 244 -18.00 -5.41 -15.47
C ILE A 244 -18.44 -5.09 -14.03
N VAL A 245 -17.64 -4.29 -13.35
CA VAL A 245 -17.99 -3.68 -12.07
C VAL A 245 -18.58 -2.32 -12.36
N CYS A 246 -19.84 -2.10 -12.03
CA CYS A 246 -20.52 -0.83 -12.22
C CYS A 246 -20.78 -0.17 -10.86
N VAL A 247 -20.40 1.11 -10.73
CA VAL A 247 -20.71 1.96 -9.56
C VAL A 247 -21.48 3.18 -10.10
N ASP A 248 -22.76 3.25 -9.76
CA ASP A 248 -23.70 4.28 -10.23
C ASP A 248 -24.18 5.13 -9.02
N ASP A 249 -23.85 6.41 -8.99
CA ASP A 249 -24.24 7.35 -7.94
C ASP A 249 -25.28 8.36 -8.45
N ASN A 250 -26.12 8.86 -7.55
CA ASN A 250 -27.04 9.97 -7.80
C ASN A 250 -26.51 11.33 -7.31
N GLY A 251 -25.18 11.48 -7.27
CA GLY A 251 -24.51 12.67 -6.76
C GLY A 251 -24.51 13.85 -7.74
N ALA A 252 -23.55 14.74 -7.54
CA ALA A 252 -23.47 15.99 -8.30
C ALA A 252 -23.19 15.84 -9.80
N GLY A 253 -22.82 14.63 -10.26
CA GLY A 253 -22.42 14.42 -11.66
C GLY A 253 -21.11 15.13 -12.03
N ILE A 254 -20.71 15.04 -13.30
CA ILE A 254 -19.50 15.64 -13.85
C ILE A 254 -19.91 16.52 -15.04
N PRO A 255 -19.52 17.80 -15.06
CA PRO A 255 -19.76 18.67 -16.23
C PRO A 255 -19.11 18.10 -17.50
N PRO A 256 -19.72 18.26 -18.68
CA PRO A 256 -19.20 17.68 -19.94
C PRO A 256 -17.80 18.15 -20.29
N ASP A 257 -17.45 19.38 -19.98
CA ASP A 257 -16.12 19.98 -20.20
C ASP A 257 -15.03 19.39 -19.30
N GLU A 258 -15.38 18.88 -18.12
CA GLU A 258 -14.47 18.22 -17.20
C GLU A 258 -14.27 16.71 -17.52
N LEU A 259 -15.24 16.04 -18.19
CA LEU A 259 -15.22 14.61 -18.46
C LEU A 259 -13.95 14.15 -19.19
N SER A 260 -13.46 14.93 -20.14
CA SER A 260 -12.23 14.60 -20.90
C SER A 260 -10.96 14.60 -20.03
N THR A 261 -11.01 15.22 -18.88
CA THR A 261 -9.84 15.46 -18.01
C THR A 261 -9.91 14.73 -16.67
N VAL A 262 -11.02 13.98 -16.40
CA VAL A 262 -11.21 13.32 -15.09
C VAL A 262 -10.16 12.23 -14.78
N PHE A 263 -9.53 11.65 -15.78
CA PHE A 263 -8.43 10.71 -15.62
C PHE A 263 -7.05 11.38 -15.46
N GLY A 264 -7.00 12.71 -15.54
CA GLY A 264 -5.75 13.46 -15.32
C GLY A 264 -5.27 13.30 -13.89
N LYS A 265 -3.96 13.01 -13.74
CA LYS A 265 -3.32 12.96 -12.42
C LYS A 265 -3.38 14.34 -11.77
N TYR A 266 -3.64 14.36 -10.45
CA TYR A 266 -3.64 15.57 -9.61
C TYR A 266 -4.72 16.60 -9.93
N LYS A 267 -5.73 16.29 -10.72
CA LYS A 267 -6.88 17.18 -10.90
C LYS A 267 -7.83 17.07 -9.72
N GLN A 268 -7.85 18.12 -8.93
CA GLN A 268 -8.87 18.34 -7.89
C GLN A 268 -9.91 19.31 -8.45
N ARG A 269 -11.18 19.07 -8.13
CA ARG A 269 -12.20 20.09 -8.36
C ARG A 269 -11.99 21.22 -7.35
N ASP A 270 -11.78 22.43 -7.85
CA ASP A 270 -11.79 23.66 -7.05
C ASP A 270 -13.22 23.99 -6.56
N SER A 271 -13.74 23.19 -5.64
CA SER A 271 -14.96 23.56 -4.93
C SER A 271 -14.63 23.79 -3.46
N LEU A 272 -14.72 25.03 -3.03
CA LEU A 272 -14.55 25.51 -1.65
C LEU A 272 -15.44 24.78 -0.61
N SER A 273 -16.36 23.93 -1.04
CA SER A 273 -17.39 23.30 -0.21
C SER A 273 -17.23 21.78 -0.05
N ARG A 274 -16.22 21.13 -0.63
CA ARG A 274 -16.02 19.66 -0.52
C ARG A 274 -14.61 19.31 -0.11
N PRO A 275 -14.41 18.31 0.78
CA PRO A 275 -13.07 17.83 1.11
C PRO A 275 -12.39 17.33 -0.17
N ALA A 276 -11.32 18.02 -0.56
CA ALA A 276 -10.54 17.68 -1.74
C ALA A 276 -9.94 16.29 -1.57
N GLY A 277 -10.30 15.34 -2.43
CA GLY A 277 -9.56 14.09 -2.61
C GLY A 277 -8.19 14.35 -3.26
N SER A 278 -7.27 13.38 -3.23
CA SER A 278 -5.93 13.53 -3.83
C SER A 278 -5.92 13.75 -5.35
N GLY A 279 -7.06 13.61 -6.03
CA GLY A 279 -7.15 13.68 -7.50
C GLY A 279 -6.48 12.50 -8.24
N ILE A 280 -6.07 11.46 -7.52
CA ILE A 280 -5.32 10.31 -8.07
C ILE A 280 -6.19 9.06 -8.13
N GLY A 281 -7.27 8.97 -7.34
CA GLY A 281 -8.05 7.74 -7.18
C GLY A 281 -8.60 7.14 -8.48
N LEU A 282 -9.10 7.97 -9.41
CA LEU A 282 -9.57 7.49 -10.73
C LEU A 282 -8.43 7.05 -11.64
N ALA A 283 -7.27 7.71 -11.57
CA ALA A 283 -6.08 7.28 -12.31
C ALA A 283 -5.60 5.91 -11.82
N VAL A 284 -5.56 5.69 -10.49
CA VAL A 284 -5.24 4.39 -9.89
C VAL A 284 -6.24 3.32 -10.33
N ALA A 285 -7.55 3.59 -10.21
CA ALA A 285 -8.59 2.65 -10.64
C ALA A 285 -8.46 2.27 -12.13
N LYS A 286 -8.15 3.25 -12.99
CA LYS A 286 -7.88 3.02 -14.41
C LYS A 286 -6.66 2.11 -14.62
N SER A 287 -5.53 2.41 -13.95
CA SER A 287 -4.30 1.63 -14.08
C SER A 287 -4.48 0.20 -13.56
N ILE A 288 -5.23 0.01 -12.47
CA ILE A 288 -5.56 -1.34 -11.97
C ILE A 288 -6.43 -2.10 -12.97
N ALA A 289 -7.46 -1.48 -13.56
CA ALA A 289 -8.28 -2.11 -14.58
C ALA A 289 -7.44 -2.53 -15.80
N GLN A 290 -6.52 -1.68 -16.25
CA GLN A 290 -5.59 -1.98 -17.34
C GLN A 290 -4.63 -3.12 -17.00
N LEU A 291 -4.13 -3.20 -15.75
CA LEU A 291 -3.28 -4.30 -15.28
C LEU A 291 -4.02 -5.65 -15.33
N HIS A 292 -5.37 -5.64 -15.19
CA HIS A 292 -6.25 -6.79 -15.34
C HIS A 292 -6.80 -6.95 -16.79
N ASN A 293 -6.06 -6.46 -17.80
CA ASN A 293 -6.43 -6.50 -19.22
C ASN A 293 -7.81 -5.91 -19.54
N GLY A 294 -8.23 -4.93 -18.74
CA GLY A 294 -9.52 -4.28 -18.85
C GLY A 294 -9.43 -2.78 -19.11
N ALA A 295 -10.52 -2.08 -18.81
CA ALA A 295 -10.64 -0.65 -19.03
C ALA A 295 -11.56 0.00 -17.97
N LEU A 296 -11.44 1.31 -17.79
CA LEU A 296 -12.35 2.11 -16.99
C LEU A 296 -13.12 3.09 -17.87
N ILE A 297 -14.45 3.10 -17.75
CA ILE A 297 -15.35 3.97 -18.50
C ILE A 297 -16.14 4.81 -17.51
N ILE A 298 -16.25 6.11 -17.75
CA ILE A 298 -17.02 7.03 -16.94
C ILE A 298 -18.09 7.68 -17.80
N GLU A 299 -19.33 7.59 -17.36
CA GLU A 299 -20.49 8.23 -17.96
C GLU A 299 -21.12 9.16 -16.92
N SER A 300 -21.24 10.44 -17.24
CA SER A 300 -21.98 11.38 -16.44
C SER A 300 -23.27 11.77 -17.15
N ARG A 301 -24.37 11.80 -16.40
CA ARG A 301 -25.67 12.24 -16.91
C ARG A 301 -25.81 13.76 -16.91
N GLY A 302 -24.73 14.47 -16.60
CA GLY A 302 -24.68 15.91 -16.44
C GLY A 302 -24.76 16.36 -14.97
N GLU A 303 -24.64 17.65 -14.76
CA GLU A 303 -24.62 18.25 -13.43
C GLU A 303 -25.90 17.96 -12.65
N GLY A 304 -25.78 17.51 -11.39
CA GLY A 304 -26.89 17.11 -10.52
C GLY A 304 -27.59 15.78 -10.88
N ARG A 305 -27.09 15.03 -11.85
CA ARG A 305 -27.76 13.79 -12.32
C ARG A 305 -26.95 12.51 -12.05
N GLY A 306 -25.86 12.63 -11.32
CA GLY A 306 -25.02 11.52 -10.92
C GLY A 306 -24.02 11.04 -11.99
N THR A 307 -23.23 10.04 -11.60
CA THR A 307 -22.17 9.48 -12.43
C THR A 307 -22.22 7.95 -12.38
N CYS A 308 -22.02 7.31 -13.52
CA CYS A 308 -21.84 5.87 -13.62
C CYS A 308 -20.40 5.58 -14.04
N VAL A 309 -19.69 4.79 -13.25
CA VAL A 309 -18.33 4.33 -13.55
C VAL A 309 -18.35 2.83 -13.74
N ARG A 310 -17.81 2.35 -14.88
CA ARG A 310 -17.71 0.94 -15.20
C ARG A 310 -16.26 0.53 -15.31
N ALA A 311 -15.82 -0.38 -14.45
CA ALA A 311 -14.52 -1.05 -14.58
C ALA A 311 -14.73 -2.40 -15.26
N MET A 312 -14.12 -2.59 -16.42
CA MET A 312 -14.08 -3.85 -17.13
C MET A 312 -12.84 -4.62 -16.70
N LEU A 313 -12.98 -5.89 -16.36
CA LEU A 313 -11.91 -6.79 -15.93
C LEU A 313 -11.96 -8.04 -16.82
N SER A 314 -10.87 -8.39 -17.47
CA SER A 314 -10.84 -9.56 -18.38
C SER A 314 -10.83 -10.87 -17.59
N TYR A 315 -11.49 -11.91 -18.17
CA TYR A 315 -11.32 -13.28 -17.68
C TYR A 315 -9.96 -13.87 -18.09
N ASP A 316 -9.28 -13.29 -19.08
CA ASP A 316 -7.96 -13.73 -19.50
C ASP A 316 -6.91 -13.24 -18.48
N ILE A 317 -6.17 -14.19 -17.93
CA ILE A 317 -5.07 -13.88 -17.01
C ILE A 317 -3.95 -13.16 -17.78
N PRO A 318 -3.37 -12.09 -17.26
CA PRO A 318 -2.21 -11.46 -17.87
C PRO A 318 -1.06 -12.45 -18.09
N ALA A 319 -0.50 -12.48 -19.29
CA ALA A 319 0.54 -13.44 -19.67
C ALA A 319 1.78 -13.36 -18.73
N GLY A 320 2.33 -14.52 -18.38
CA GLY A 320 3.57 -14.63 -17.58
C GLY A 320 3.39 -14.48 -16.08
N LYS A 321 2.16 -14.49 -15.55
CA LYS A 321 1.89 -14.41 -14.10
C LYS A 321 1.52 -15.79 -13.55
N ASN A 322 2.12 -16.17 -12.42
CA ASN A 322 1.77 -17.38 -11.69
C ASN A 322 0.57 -17.10 -10.77
N LEU A 323 -0.33 -18.09 -10.63
CA LEU A 323 -1.44 -18.02 -9.69
C LEU A 323 -0.91 -18.11 -8.26
N SER A 324 -1.41 -17.26 -7.40
CA SER A 324 -1.22 -17.35 -5.95
C SER A 324 -2.22 -18.31 -5.31
N ALA A 325 -1.92 -18.87 -4.15
CA ALA A 325 -2.90 -19.59 -3.37
C ALA A 325 -3.98 -18.60 -2.86
N PRO A 326 -5.27 -19.00 -2.83
CA PRO A 326 -6.32 -18.11 -2.35
C PRO A 326 -6.11 -17.80 -0.85
N ASP A 327 -6.21 -16.53 -0.51
CA ASP A 327 -6.21 -16.05 0.86
C ASP A 327 -7.65 -15.87 1.32
N ASN A 328 -8.13 -16.73 2.22
CA ASN A 328 -9.55 -16.83 2.58
C ASN A 328 -9.93 -16.05 3.86
N GLU A 329 -8.99 -15.32 4.47
CA GLU A 329 -9.29 -14.62 5.72
C GLU A 329 -9.65 -13.16 5.48
N TYR A 330 -10.91 -12.80 5.80
CA TYR A 330 -11.35 -11.42 5.97
C TYR A 330 -10.86 -10.96 7.35
N ASN A 331 -9.73 -10.24 7.39
CA ASN A 331 -9.05 -9.87 8.63
C ASN A 331 -9.27 -8.40 9.02
N SER A 332 -8.83 -8.01 10.24
CA SER A 332 -8.75 -6.63 10.72
C SER A 332 -8.03 -5.68 9.73
N SER A 333 -7.12 -6.20 8.91
CA SER A 333 -6.49 -5.49 7.80
C SER A 333 -7.50 -4.93 6.78
N ASP A 334 -8.65 -5.58 6.60
CA ASP A 334 -9.68 -5.13 5.66
C ASP A 334 -10.41 -3.87 6.17
N MET A 335 -10.69 -3.77 7.47
CA MET A 335 -11.27 -2.56 8.06
C MET A 335 -10.30 -1.37 7.95
N GLN A 336 -9.02 -1.56 8.19
CA GLN A 336 -8.02 -0.51 7.99
C GLN A 336 -7.92 -0.07 6.54
N CYS A 337 -8.02 -1.02 5.59
CA CYS A 337 -8.09 -0.72 4.16
C CYS A 337 -9.31 0.17 3.85
N LEU A 338 -10.48 -0.18 4.37
CA LEU A 338 -11.72 0.59 4.22
C LEU A 338 -11.58 2.01 4.78
N LEU A 339 -11.13 2.17 6.03
CA LEU A 339 -10.90 3.46 6.67
C LEU A 339 -9.89 4.30 5.88
N THR A 340 -8.83 3.67 5.36
CA THR A 340 -7.82 4.33 4.54
C THR A 340 -8.43 4.84 3.24
N GLN A 341 -9.03 3.95 2.45
CA GLN A 341 -9.54 4.30 1.12
C GLN A 341 -10.75 5.22 1.15
N LEU A 342 -11.56 5.17 2.21
CA LEU A 342 -12.74 6.04 2.39
C LEU A 342 -12.44 7.30 3.23
N SER A 343 -11.19 7.55 3.63
CA SER A 343 -10.81 8.65 4.53
C SER A 343 -11.16 10.06 4.03
N GLY A 344 -11.38 10.22 2.73
CA GLY A 344 -11.81 11.48 2.12
C GLY A 344 -13.32 11.76 2.23
N CYS A 345 -14.15 10.75 2.56
CA CYS A 345 -15.60 10.86 2.50
C CYS A 345 -16.32 10.43 3.78
N LEU A 346 -15.65 9.77 4.74
CA LEU A 346 -16.24 9.38 6.01
C LEU A 346 -16.26 10.52 7.03
N THR A 347 -17.20 10.44 7.98
CA THR A 347 -17.31 11.38 9.13
C THR A 347 -16.21 11.15 10.16
N LEU A 348 -15.98 12.13 11.04
CA LEU A 348 -14.94 12.06 12.08
C LEU A 348 -15.15 10.90 13.06
N ASP A 349 -16.40 10.57 13.34
CA ASP A 349 -16.74 9.51 14.30
C ASP A 349 -16.20 8.12 13.90
N CYS A 350 -15.97 7.90 12.60
CA CYS A 350 -15.35 6.66 12.12
C CYS A 350 -13.87 6.53 12.50
N TYR A 351 -13.29 7.60 13.06
CA TYR A 351 -11.85 7.69 13.39
C TYR A 351 -11.62 7.98 14.88
N SER A 352 -12.64 7.76 15.74
CA SER A 352 -12.53 7.95 17.18
C SER A 352 -11.54 7.01 17.85
N GLU A 353 -11.41 5.79 17.31
CA GLU A 353 -10.48 4.78 17.80
C GLU A 353 -9.52 4.34 16.69
N PHE A 354 -8.28 4.00 17.02
CA PHE A 354 -7.44 3.22 16.14
C PHE A 354 -7.83 1.75 16.26
N LEU A 355 -8.16 1.14 15.15
CA LEU A 355 -8.29 -0.30 15.11
C LEU A 355 -6.88 -0.89 15.27
N GLU A 356 -6.72 -1.73 16.28
CA GLU A 356 -5.49 -2.51 16.48
C GLU A 356 -5.33 -3.49 15.29
N ASP A 357 -4.08 -3.69 14.87
CA ASP A 357 -3.70 -4.61 13.80
C ASP A 357 -3.82 -6.06 14.24
#